data_e00c5814069c9e76d99472c5784120fe
#
_entry.id   e00c5814069c9e76d99472c5784120fe
#
_cell.length_a   1.000
_cell.length_b   1.000
_cell.length_c   1.000
_cell.angle_alpha   90.00
_cell.angle_beta   90.00
_cell.angle_gamma   90.00
#
_symmetry.space_group_name_H-M   'P 1'
#
loop_
_entity.id
_entity.type
_entity.pdbx_description
1 polymer ?
#
loop_
_entity_poly.entity_id
_entity_poly.type
_entity_poly.pdbx_seq_one_letter_code
_entity_poly.pdbx_strand_id
1 'polypeptide(L)'
;MEELLLHVSFYKYKISIKYMIAFYFLTHRFKRSMLEIISETSYDVLWKYLLPYKTKPLPADVTFTVAAGKKEYDIIRLYESSVDFFSQKIIDVLSQFVDMSDKCYPIRIEGVEKQYYVIYNLKKYKFLNLDENLFEDEPGCIGVQDELLPIFSLEGTKCIVASESIKDALLKSKVSNITLTECFGCSLDEYGKIKKSKVKPEVHVYSDK
;
A
#
# COMPACT_ATOMS: atom_id res chain seq x y z
N MET A 1 3.78 39.10 -20.33
CA MET A 1 2.65 39.25 -19.38
C MET A 1 1.94 37.91 -19.08
N GLU A 2 2.03 36.90 -19.93
CA GLU A 2 1.42 35.58 -19.69
C GLU A 2 2.17 34.70 -18.68
N GLU A 3 3.50 34.81 -18.58
CA GLU A 3 4.29 34.03 -17.58
C GLU A 3 4.02 34.45 -16.13
N LEU A 4 3.60 35.67 -15.89
CA LEU A 4 3.30 36.17 -14.54
C LEU A 4 1.96 35.62 -14.01
N LEU A 5 1.01 35.31 -14.89
CA LEU A 5 -0.31 34.79 -14.52
C LEU A 5 -0.26 33.28 -14.15
N LEU A 6 0.62 32.51 -14.79
CA LEU A 6 0.87 31.11 -14.45
C LEU A 6 1.53 30.97 -13.05
N HIS A 7 2.46 31.88 -12.71
CA HIS A 7 3.14 31.87 -11.41
C HIS A 7 2.21 32.22 -10.23
N VAL A 8 1.24 33.10 -10.45
CA VAL A 8 0.29 33.50 -9.37
C VAL A 8 -0.74 32.38 -9.12
N SER A 9 -1.14 31.62 -10.13
CA SER A 9 -2.02 30.48 -9.98
C SER A 9 -1.36 29.37 -9.15
N PHE A 10 -0.09 29.06 -9.42
CA PHE A 10 0.68 28.08 -8.68
C PHE A 10 0.87 28.44 -7.18
N TYR A 11 1.02 29.73 -6.88
CA TYR A 11 1.20 30.17 -5.47
C TYR A 11 -0.06 30.03 -4.63
N LYS A 12 -1.23 30.23 -5.19
CA LYS A 12 -2.52 30.07 -4.47
C LYS A 12 -2.81 28.61 -4.10
N TYR A 13 -2.39 27.66 -4.95
CA TYR A 13 -2.54 26.23 -4.71
C TYR A 13 -1.44 25.63 -3.82
N LYS A 14 -0.21 26.18 -3.86
CA LYS A 14 0.89 25.77 -2.98
C LYS A 14 0.59 25.97 -1.49
N ILE A 15 -0.26 26.91 -1.13
CA ILE A 15 -0.59 27.19 0.29
C ILE A 15 -1.51 26.10 0.86
N SER A 16 -2.40 25.49 0.07
CA SER A 16 -3.27 24.38 0.51
C SER A 16 -2.52 23.04 0.59
N ILE A 17 -1.56 22.81 -0.29
CA ILE A 17 -0.78 21.54 -0.37
C ILE A 17 0.31 21.48 0.70
N LYS A 18 0.74 22.59 1.26
CA LYS A 18 1.86 22.67 2.21
C LYS A 18 1.65 21.89 3.51
N TYR A 19 0.45 21.45 3.80
CA TYR A 19 0.09 20.68 5.00
C TYR A 19 -0.31 19.24 4.72
N MET A 20 -0.30 18.81 3.45
CA MET A 20 -0.60 17.44 3.08
C MET A 20 0.67 16.59 3.16
N ILE A 21 0.66 15.59 4.01
CA ILE A 21 1.76 14.62 4.10
C ILE A 21 1.51 13.56 3.03
N ALA A 22 2.48 13.37 2.14
CA ALA A 22 2.43 12.34 1.12
C ALA A 22 2.65 10.94 1.72
N PHE A 23 1.81 10.03 1.32
CA PHE A 23 1.91 8.61 1.61
C PHE A 23 1.75 7.81 0.32
N TYR A 24 2.04 6.52 0.36
CA TYR A 24 2.08 5.69 -0.84
C TYR A 24 1.39 4.35 -0.58
N PHE A 25 0.41 4.02 -1.39
CA PHE A 25 -0.13 2.67 -1.46
C PHE A 25 0.97 1.74 -1.98
N LEU A 26 1.28 0.71 -1.21
CA LEU A 26 2.25 -0.31 -1.56
C LEU A 26 1.51 -1.51 -2.14
N THR A 27 1.68 -1.75 -3.46
CA THR A 27 1.02 -2.84 -4.18
C THR A 27 1.98 -3.52 -5.15
N HIS A 28 1.59 -4.69 -5.68
CA HIS A 28 2.32 -5.31 -6.78
C HIS A 28 2.07 -4.58 -8.10
N ARG A 29 3.05 -4.64 -9.00
CA ARG A 29 2.86 -4.35 -10.42
C ARG A 29 2.44 -5.63 -11.13
N PHE A 30 1.29 -5.63 -11.81
CA PHE A 30 0.86 -6.81 -12.54
C PHE A 30 1.83 -7.17 -13.67
N LYS A 31 2.42 -8.37 -13.61
CA LYS A 31 3.28 -8.94 -14.64
C LYS A 31 2.83 -10.39 -14.89
N ARG A 32 2.58 -10.76 -16.14
CA ARG A 32 2.13 -12.12 -16.51
C ARG A 32 3.04 -13.25 -15.99
N SER A 33 4.33 -12.97 -15.79
CA SER A 33 5.30 -13.93 -15.27
C SER A 33 5.32 -14.00 -13.73
N MET A 34 4.61 -13.09 -13.03
CA MET A 34 4.58 -13.04 -11.58
C MET A 34 4.01 -14.33 -11.01
N LEU A 35 4.66 -14.84 -9.98
CA LEU A 35 4.17 -15.99 -9.22
C LEU A 35 2.84 -15.62 -8.54
N GLU A 36 1.83 -16.42 -8.79
CA GLU A 36 0.53 -16.37 -8.12
C GLU A 36 0.32 -17.67 -7.37
N ILE A 37 -0.10 -17.58 -6.13
CA ILE A 37 -0.24 -18.73 -5.23
C ILE A 37 -1.70 -18.92 -4.83
N ILE A 38 -2.06 -20.16 -4.54
CA ILE A 38 -3.41 -20.56 -4.11
C ILE A 38 -3.28 -21.47 -2.89
N SER A 39 -4.32 -21.51 -2.06
CA SER A 39 -4.46 -22.46 -0.96
C SER A 39 -5.73 -23.28 -1.15
N GLU A 40 -5.74 -24.51 -0.64
CA GLU A 40 -6.96 -25.30 -0.52
C GLU A 40 -7.92 -24.75 0.53
N THR A 41 -7.40 -23.92 1.44
CA THR A 41 -8.23 -23.21 2.43
C THR A 41 -9.10 -22.18 1.73
N SER A 42 -10.41 -22.21 2.00
CA SER A 42 -11.36 -21.30 1.37
C SER A 42 -11.04 -19.82 1.63
N TYR A 43 -11.36 -18.95 0.67
CA TYR A 43 -11.17 -17.51 0.78
C TYR A 43 -11.83 -16.90 2.03
N ASP A 44 -13.04 -17.39 2.41
CA ASP A 44 -13.76 -16.91 3.60
C ASP A 44 -12.97 -17.15 4.90
N VAL A 45 -12.18 -18.21 4.94
CA VAL A 45 -11.28 -18.49 6.06
C VAL A 45 -10.04 -17.64 5.95
N LEU A 46 -9.39 -17.57 4.78
CA LEU A 46 -8.18 -16.79 4.55
C LEU A 46 -8.37 -15.30 4.85
N TRP A 47 -9.53 -14.72 4.48
CA TRP A 47 -9.85 -13.31 4.75
C TRP A 47 -9.87 -12.94 6.23
N LYS A 48 -10.01 -13.90 7.13
CA LYS A 48 -9.93 -13.64 8.57
C LYS A 48 -8.51 -13.30 9.02
N TYR A 49 -7.50 -13.58 8.21
CA TYR A 49 -6.09 -13.49 8.57
C TYR A 49 -5.26 -12.61 7.61
N LEU A 50 -5.57 -12.59 6.32
CA LEU A 50 -4.71 -11.99 5.29
C LEU A 50 -4.87 -10.47 5.11
N LEU A 51 -5.79 -9.82 5.82
CA LEU A 51 -5.90 -8.37 5.75
C LEU A 51 -4.88 -7.70 6.68
N PRO A 52 -4.21 -6.60 6.26
CA PRO A 52 -3.09 -6.02 7.00
C PRO A 52 -3.40 -5.56 8.43
N TYR A 53 -4.65 -5.29 8.74
CA TYR A 53 -5.11 -4.88 10.07
C TYR A 53 -5.61 -6.04 10.94
N LYS A 54 -5.53 -7.27 10.48
CA LYS A 54 -5.87 -8.45 11.32
C LYS A 54 -4.76 -8.68 12.34
N THR A 55 -5.16 -9.12 13.51
CA THR A 55 -4.25 -9.29 14.66
C THR A 55 -3.82 -10.73 14.90
N LYS A 56 -4.34 -11.67 14.11
CA LYS A 56 -4.03 -13.09 14.23
C LYS A 56 -3.31 -13.58 12.98
N PRO A 57 -2.18 -14.30 13.13
CA PRO A 57 -1.53 -14.94 11.99
C PRO A 57 -2.38 -16.09 11.45
N LEU A 58 -2.07 -16.53 10.23
CA LEU A 58 -2.63 -17.74 9.63
C LEU A 58 -2.35 -18.95 10.54
N PRO A 59 -3.27 -19.92 10.62
CA PRO A 59 -2.97 -21.22 11.20
C PRO A 59 -1.76 -21.88 10.53
N ALA A 60 -0.91 -22.56 11.31
CA ALA A 60 0.35 -23.12 10.84
C ALA A 60 0.20 -24.24 9.79
N ASP A 61 -0.97 -24.84 9.70
CA ASP A 61 -1.34 -25.89 8.74
C ASP A 61 -1.77 -25.34 7.38
N VAL A 62 -1.98 -24.02 7.26
CA VAL A 62 -2.30 -23.39 5.97
C VAL A 62 -1.06 -23.34 5.10
N THR A 63 -1.11 -24.02 3.97
CA THR A 63 -0.06 -24.05 2.96
C THR A 63 -0.57 -23.45 1.65
N PHE A 64 0.37 -23.03 0.81
CA PHE A 64 0.10 -22.51 -0.50
C PHE A 64 0.84 -23.32 -1.56
N THR A 65 0.28 -23.38 -2.76
CA THR A 65 0.89 -23.97 -3.96
C THR A 65 0.94 -22.93 -5.07
N VAL A 66 1.73 -23.17 -6.09
CA VAL A 66 1.81 -22.27 -7.26
C VAL A 66 0.60 -22.51 -8.16
N ALA A 67 -0.21 -21.46 -8.36
CA ALA A 67 -1.34 -21.47 -9.28
C ALA A 67 -0.96 -21.01 -10.68
N ALA A 68 -0.13 -19.96 -10.79
CA ALA A 68 0.27 -19.38 -12.06
C ALA A 68 1.63 -18.65 -11.93
N GLY A 69 2.20 -18.29 -13.08
CA GLY A 69 3.48 -17.59 -13.15
C GLY A 69 4.67 -18.46 -12.78
N LYS A 70 5.88 -17.92 -12.91
CA LYS A 70 7.14 -18.65 -12.61
C LYS A 70 8.18 -17.75 -11.95
N LYS A 71 7.98 -16.43 -11.92
CA LYS A 71 8.98 -15.50 -11.47
C LYS A 71 8.74 -15.04 -10.05
N GLU A 72 9.67 -15.37 -9.19
CA GLU A 72 9.71 -15.06 -7.77
C GLU A 72 10.15 -13.60 -7.55
N TYR A 73 9.27 -12.65 -7.85
CA TYR A 73 9.50 -11.23 -7.56
C TYR A 73 9.48 -10.96 -6.05
N ASP A 74 9.80 -9.74 -5.65
CA ASP A 74 9.73 -9.36 -4.23
C ASP A 74 8.30 -9.17 -3.72
N ILE A 75 7.35 -8.93 -4.63
CA ILE A 75 5.92 -9.00 -4.34
C ILE A 75 5.28 -10.04 -5.26
N ILE A 76 4.54 -10.96 -4.68
CA ILE A 76 3.70 -11.94 -5.36
C ILE A 76 2.27 -11.83 -4.80
N ARG A 77 1.29 -12.48 -5.42
CA ARG A 77 -0.09 -12.34 -4.97
C ARG A 77 -0.82 -13.67 -4.80
N LEU A 78 -1.91 -13.64 -4.04
CA LEU A 78 -2.90 -14.68 -4.01
C LEU A 78 -3.68 -14.69 -5.32
N TYR A 79 -3.79 -15.85 -5.95
CA TYR A 79 -4.48 -16.05 -7.23
C TYR A 79 -5.92 -15.51 -7.16
N GLU A 80 -6.38 -14.86 -8.24
CA GLU A 80 -7.71 -14.22 -8.33
C GLU A 80 -8.04 -13.25 -7.18
N SER A 81 -7.00 -12.68 -6.57
CA SER A 81 -7.14 -11.77 -5.43
C SER A 81 -6.15 -10.62 -5.58
N SER A 82 -6.35 -9.55 -4.82
CA SER A 82 -5.39 -8.44 -4.66
C SER A 82 -4.65 -8.48 -3.32
N VAL A 83 -4.52 -9.68 -2.72
CA VAL A 83 -3.68 -9.86 -1.52
C VAL A 83 -2.25 -10.11 -1.95
N ASP A 84 -1.35 -9.31 -1.41
CA ASP A 84 0.07 -9.36 -1.67
C ASP A 84 0.84 -10.10 -0.58
N PHE A 85 1.90 -10.79 -1.00
CA PHE A 85 2.89 -11.41 -0.14
C PHE A 85 4.27 -10.83 -0.46
N PHE A 86 5.06 -10.61 0.57
CA PHE A 86 6.26 -9.79 0.53
C PHE A 86 7.50 -10.62 0.81
N SER A 87 8.57 -10.45 0.03
CA SER A 87 9.85 -11.13 0.26
C SER A 87 10.55 -10.62 1.52
N GLN A 88 11.50 -11.40 2.04
CA GLN A 88 12.38 -10.99 3.14
C GLN A 88 13.02 -9.62 2.88
N LYS A 89 13.42 -9.34 1.64
CA LYS A 89 14.02 -8.06 1.25
C LYS A 89 13.12 -6.86 1.57
N ILE A 90 11.81 -6.97 1.35
CA ILE A 90 10.85 -5.92 1.72
C ILE A 90 10.75 -5.81 3.23
N ILE A 91 10.65 -6.94 3.95
CA ILE A 91 10.60 -6.94 5.41
C ILE A 91 11.85 -6.28 6.01
N ASP A 92 13.04 -6.57 5.47
CA ASP A 92 14.30 -5.96 5.92
C ASP A 92 14.32 -4.43 5.71
N VAL A 93 13.74 -3.95 4.61
CA VAL A 93 13.60 -2.50 4.38
C VAL A 93 12.63 -1.88 5.39
N LEU A 94 11.46 -2.48 5.59
CA LEU A 94 10.45 -1.99 6.52
C LEU A 94 10.95 -1.98 7.98
N SER A 95 11.76 -2.98 8.35
CA SER A 95 12.35 -3.12 9.68
C SER A 95 13.31 -1.97 10.05
N GLN A 96 13.76 -1.17 9.08
CA GLN A 96 14.56 0.02 9.35
C GLN A 96 13.73 1.19 9.91
N PHE A 97 12.40 1.13 9.77
CA PHE A 97 11.49 2.22 10.14
C PHE A 97 10.51 1.84 11.25
N VAL A 98 10.17 0.56 11.35
CA VAL A 98 9.25 0.03 12.37
C VAL A 98 9.69 -1.35 12.82
N ASP A 99 9.36 -1.71 14.05
CA ASP A 99 9.53 -3.07 14.51
C ASP A 99 8.53 -3.98 13.79
N MET A 100 9.04 -4.91 12.97
CA MET A 100 8.26 -5.86 12.19
C MET A 100 8.06 -7.21 12.89
N SER A 101 8.59 -7.41 14.09
CA SER A 101 8.57 -8.70 14.78
C SER A 101 7.17 -9.23 15.09
N ASP A 102 6.22 -8.32 15.35
CA ASP A 102 4.80 -8.63 15.58
C ASP A 102 3.89 -8.20 14.41
N LYS A 103 4.47 -7.80 13.26
CA LYS A 103 3.75 -7.25 12.10
C LYS A 103 3.92 -8.04 10.82
N CYS A 104 4.70 -9.12 10.85
CA CYS A 104 4.78 -10.05 9.74
C CYS A 104 4.99 -11.48 10.23
N TYR A 105 4.57 -12.44 9.40
CA TYR A 105 4.87 -13.85 9.62
C TYR A 105 5.14 -14.55 8.28
N PRO A 106 6.04 -15.57 8.27
CA PRO A 106 6.34 -16.30 7.06
C PRO A 106 5.19 -17.20 6.63
N ILE A 107 5.04 -17.40 5.32
CA ILE A 107 4.15 -18.41 4.76
C ILE A 107 4.96 -19.53 4.11
N ARG A 108 4.36 -20.72 4.04
CA ARG A 108 4.92 -21.85 3.31
C ARG A 108 4.28 -21.96 1.95
N ILE A 109 5.11 -21.98 0.90
CA ILE A 109 4.69 -22.20 -0.48
C ILE A 109 5.44 -23.43 -1.00
N GLU A 110 4.70 -24.46 -1.42
CA GLU A 110 5.30 -25.68 -1.93
C GLU A 110 6.06 -25.43 -3.24
N GLY A 111 7.29 -25.93 -3.31
CA GLY A 111 8.14 -25.81 -4.49
C GLY A 111 8.76 -24.42 -4.72
N VAL A 112 8.63 -23.49 -3.75
CA VAL A 112 9.21 -22.15 -3.80
C VAL A 112 10.23 -22.01 -2.67
N GLU A 113 11.49 -21.72 -3.02
CA GLU A 113 12.59 -21.59 -2.05
C GLU A 113 12.62 -20.21 -1.39
N LYS A 114 12.23 -19.17 -2.13
CA LYS A 114 12.20 -17.79 -1.64
C LYS A 114 11.15 -17.64 -0.54
N GLN A 115 11.57 -17.11 0.61
CA GLN A 115 10.68 -16.87 1.74
C GLN A 115 9.80 -15.65 1.47
N TYR A 116 8.48 -15.83 1.69
CA TYR A 116 7.47 -14.78 1.65
C TYR A 116 6.74 -14.62 2.97
N TYR A 117 6.20 -13.42 3.18
CA TYR A 117 5.56 -13.00 4.42
C TYR A 117 4.21 -12.36 4.15
N VAL A 118 3.31 -12.55 5.09
CA VAL A 118 2.11 -11.71 5.24
C VAL A 118 2.46 -10.56 6.18
N ILE A 119 2.09 -9.35 5.81
CA ILE A 119 2.10 -8.19 6.71
C ILE A 119 0.72 -8.11 7.36
N TYR A 120 0.69 -8.04 8.68
CA TYR A 120 -0.52 -8.03 9.49
C TYR A 120 -0.36 -7.11 10.71
N ASN A 121 -1.36 -7.04 11.59
CA ASN A 121 -1.33 -6.26 12.84
C ASN A 121 -0.92 -4.79 12.67
N LEU A 122 -1.21 -4.21 11.49
CA LEU A 122 -0.98 -2.79 11.26
C LEU A 122 -2.11 -1.96 11.86
N LYS A 123 -1.78 -0.79 12.41
CA LYS A 123 -2.77 0.20 12.80
C LYS A 123 -3.61 0.58 11.58
N LYS A 124 -4.92 0.66 11.75
CA LYS A 124 -5.84 1.03 10.67
C LYS A 124 -6.33 2.47 10.83
N TYR A 125 -6.43 3.15 9.69
CA TYR A 125 -7.00 4.50 9.59
C TYR A 125 -8.18 4.50 8.62
N LYS A 126 -9.07 5.49 8.77
CA LYS A 126 -10.18 5.66 7.83
C LYS A 126 -9.68 6.29 6.54
N PHE A 127 -10.18 5.78 5.44
CA PHE A 127 -10.00 6.38 4.13
C PHE A 127 -11.21 7.26 3.80
N LEU A 128 -10.95 8.51 3.43
CA LEU A 128 -11.96 9.49 3.06
C LEU A 128 -11.93 9.67 1.54
N ASN A 129 -12.91 9.14 0.85
CA ASN A 129 -13.04 9.34 -0.58
C ASN A 129 -13.46 10.80 -0.87
N LEU A 130 -12.74 11.46 -1.78
CA LEU A 130 -13.09 12.80 -2.25
C LEU A 130 -14.35 12.80 -3.13
N ASP A 131 -14.69 11.63 -3.67
CA ASP A 131 -15.88 11.42 -4.49
C ASP A 131 -16.53 10.08 -4.10
N GLU A 132 -17.84 10.05 -3.90
CA GLU A 132 -18.58 8.85 -3.46
C GLU A 132 -18.64 7.75 -4.54
N ASN A 133 -18.23 8.07 -5.77
CA ASN A 133 -18.25 7.16 -6.93
C ASN A 133 -16.88 6.59 -7.30
N LEU A 134 -15.87 6.72 -6.43
CA LEU A 134 -14.50 6.41 -6.80
C LEU A 134 -14.13 4.94 -6.66
N PHE A 135 -13.62 4.40 -7.77
CA PHE A 135 -12.81 3.19 -7.84
C PHE A 135 -11.40 3.46 -7.28
N GLU A 136 -10.68 2.38 -6.96
CA GLU A 136 -9.40 2.32 -6.23
C GLU A 136 -8.24 3.17 -6.81
N ASP A 137 -8.40 3.80 -7.99
CA ASP A 137 -7.34 4.51 -8.73
C ASP A 137 -7.39 6.05 -8.58
N GLU A 138 -8.27 6.61 -7.76
CA GLU A 138 -8.34 8.06 -7.60
C GLU A 138 -7.71 8.56 -6.29
N PRO A 139 -7.16 9.80 -6.29
CA PRO A 139 -6.50 10.36 -5.13
C PRO A 139 -7.46 10.48 -3.96
N GLY A 140 -7.24 9.65 -2.96
CA GLY A 140 -7.99 9.69 -1.70
C GLY A 140 -7.23 10.42 -0.62
N CYS A 141 -7.97 10.96 0.34
CA CYS A 141 -7.40 11.48 1.57
C CYS A 141 -7.53 10.46 2.69
N ILE A 142 -6.47 10.33 3.49
CA ILE A 142 -6.49 9.55 4.73
C ILE A 142 -6.90 10.51 5.84
N GLY A 143 -7.98 10.21 6.51
CA GLY A 143 -8.44 11.00 7.67
C GLY A 143 -7.48 10.83 8.83
N VAL A 144 -6.76 11.89 9.15
CA VAL A 144 -5.78 11.93 10.23
C VAL A 144 -6.43 12.57 11.45
N GLN A 145 -6.62 11.79 12.51
CA GLN A 145 -6.99 12.30 13.85
C GLN A 145 -5.78 12.29 14.80
N ASP A 146 -4.79 11.45 14.51
CA ASP A 146 -3.58 11.24 15.29
C ASP A 146 -2.34 11.34 14.42
N GLU A 147 -1.15 11.26 15.03
CA GLU A 147 0.10 11.12 14.31
C GLU A 147 0.09 9.85 13.44
N LEU A 148 0.39 10.01 12.16
CA LEU A 148 0.44 8.89 11.22
C LEU A 148 1.74 8.10 11.41
N LEU A 149 1.60 6.79 11.53
CA LEU A 149 2.72 5.87 11.58
C LEU A 149 3.41 5.77 10.21
N PRO A 150 4.71 5.41 10.17
CA PRO A 150 5.44 5.23 8.90
C PRO A 150 4.81 4.17 7.97
N ILE A 151 4.15 3.16 8.54
CA ILE A 151 3.40 2.13 7.83
C ILE A 151 2.10 1.82 8.56
N PHE A 152 1.01 1.70 7.82
CA PHE A 152 -0.32 1.42 8.36
C PHE A 152 -1.24 0.81 7.29
N SER A 153 -2.46 0.47 7.66
CA SER A 153 -3.50 -0.02 6.74
C SER A 153 -4.72 0.89 6.73
N LEU A 154 -5.59 0.71 5.74
CA LEU A 154 -6.85 1.40 5.65
C LEU A 154 -8.01 0.48 6.03
N GLU A 155 -8.97 1.01 6.78
CA GLU A 155 -10.12 0.26 7.25
C GLU A 155 -10.96 -0.27 6.08
N GLY A 156 -11.28 -1.56 6.12
CA GLY A 156 -12.09 -2.22 5.08
C GLY A 156 -11.33 -2.56 3.80
N THR A 157 -10.03 -2.30 3.71
CA THR A 157 -9.22 -2.53 2.52
C THR A 157 -8.09 -3.54 2.76
N LYS A 158 -7.44 -3.95 1.66
CA LYS A 158 -6.19 -4.74 1.66
C LYS A 158 -4.95 -3.85 1.56
N CYS A 159 -5.14 -2.54 1.52
CA CYS A 159 -4.09 -1.58 1.23
C CYS A 159 -3.12 -1.46 2.41
N ILE A 160 -1.85 -1.54 2.10
CA ILE A 160 -0.75 -1.12 2.97
C ILE A 160 -0.30 0.24 2.48
N VAL A 161 -0.16 1.17 3.41
CA VAL A 161 0.25 2.54 3.14
C VAL A 161 1.57 2.81 3.82
N ALA A 162 2.51 3.36 3.09
CA ALA A 162 3.87 3.66 3.54
C ALA A 162 4.20 5.15 3.43
N SER A 163 5.03 5.65 4.32
CA SER A 163 5.57 7.01 4.28
C SER A 163 6.54 7.22 3.10
N GLU A 164 6.85 8.46 2.80
CA GLU A 164 7.82 8.83 1.77
C GLU A 164 9.22 8.23 2.03
N SER A 165 9.68 8.21 3.27
CA SER A 165 10.96 7.61 3.63
C SER A 165 11.02 6.10 3.33
N ILE A 166 9.94 5.38 3.58
CA ILE A 166 9.83 3.97 3.21
C ILE A 166 9.81 3.79 1.69
N LYS A 167 9.02 4.61 0.97
CA LYS A 167 9.02 4.61 -0.51
C LYS A 167 10.43 4.74 -1.07
N ASP A 168 11.18 5.74 -0.60
CA ASP A 168 12.55 6.00 -1.08
C ASP A 168 13.49 4.82 -0.77
N ALA A 169 13.37 4.22 0.42
CA ALA A 169 14.17 3.05 0.79
C ALA A 169 13.84 1.83 -0.07
N LEU A 170 12.56 1.57 -0.36
CA LEU A 170 12.13 0.47 -1.24
C LEU A 170 12.67 0.64 -2.66
N LEU A 171 12.58 1.86 -3.23
CA LEU A 171 13.10 2.16 -4.57
C LEU A 171 14.63 2.05 -4.61
N LYS A 172 15.34 2.59 -3.59
CA LYS A 172 16.79 2.48 -3.46
C LYS A 172 17.26 1.03 -3.34
N SER A 173 16.51 0.20 -2.65
CA SER A 173 16.79 -1.22 -2.49
C SER A 173 16.46 -2.04 -3.74
N LYS A 174 15.96 -1.41 -4.82
CA LYS A 174 15.61 -2.07 -6.08
C LYS A 174 14.67 -3.26 -5.85
N VAL A 175 13.63 -3.04 -5.04
CA VAL A 175 12.56 -4.02 -4.85
C VAL A 175 11.88 -4.26 -6.19
N SER A 176 11.69 -5.52 -6.55
CA SER A 176 11.11 -5.90 -7.83
C SER A 176 9.59 -6.07 -7.74
N ASN A 177 8.90 -5.74 -8.82
CA ASN A 177 7.45 -5.88 -8.96
C ASN A 177 6.63 -5.02 -7.97
N ILE A 178 7.07 -3.79 -7.75
CA ILE A 178 6.42 -2.84 -6.85
C ILE A 178 5.75 -1.70 -7.62
N THR A 179 4.60 -1.27 -7.15
CA THR A 179 3.93 -0.02 -7.49
C THR A 179 3.67 0.75 -6.21
N LEU A 180 3.99 2.04 -6.23
CA LEU A 180 3.81 2.97 -5.12
C LEU A 180 2.98 4.13 -5.64
N THR A 181 1.68 4.13 -5.32
CA THR A 181 0.73 5.18 -5.75
C THR A 181 0.56 6.20 -4.64
N GLU A 182 0.80 7.45 -4.96
CA GLU A 182 0.71 8.54 -3.99
C GLU A 182 -0.72 8.72 -3.47
N CYS A 183 -0.84 8.99 -2.19
CA CYS A 183 -2.06 9.42 -1.52
C CYS A 183 -1.70 10.44 -0.43
N PHE A 184 -2.69 11.13 0.13
CA PHE A 184 -2.42 12.24 1.02
C PHE A 184 -3.11 12.05 2.37
N GLY A 185 -2.37 12.34 3.45
CA GLY A 185 -2.94 12.54 4.77
C GLY A 185 -3.54 13.95 4.87
N CYS A 186 -4.77 14.07 5.34
CA CYS A 186 -5.40 15.36 5.59
C CYS A 186 -6.32 15.32 6.82
N SER A 187 -6.47 16.45 7.50
CA SER A 187 -7.49 16.61 8.53
C SER A 187 -8.90 16.64 7.91
N LEU A 188 -9.92 16.42 8.73
CA LEU A 188 -11.32 16.52 8.27
C LEU A 188 -11.67 17.90 7.71
N ASP A 189 -11.07 18.96 8.30
CA ASP A 189 -11.28 20.34 7.84
C ASP A 189 -10.64 20.59 6.48
N GLU A 190 -9.44 20.06 6.26
CA GLU A 190 -8.74 20.12 4.96
C GLU A 190 -9.48 19.31 3.91
N TYR A 191 -9.94 18.09 4.26
CA TYR A 191 -10.79 17.28 3.39
C TYR A 191 -12.02 18.05 2.93
N GLY A 192 -12.73 18.70 3.85
CA GLY A 192 -13.89 19.53 3.52
C GLY A 192 -13.58 20.69 2.57
N LYS A 193 -12.39 21.30 2.68
CA LYS A 193 -11.94 22.37 1.76
C LYS A 193 -11.58 21.82 0.38
N ILE A 194 -10.87 20.68 0.31
CA ILE A 194 -10.49 20.02 -0.95
C ILE A 194 -11.75 19.59 -1.70
N LYS A 195 -12.70 18.94 -1.03
CA LYS A 195 -13.99 18.51 -1.61
C LYS A 195 -14.78 19.70 -2.21
N LYS A 196 -14.79 20.85 -1.53
CA LYS A 196 -15.45 22.07 -2.01
C LYS A 196 -14.73 22.72 -3.19
N SER A 197 -13.40 22.63 -3.25
CA SER A 197 -12.60 23.28 -4.30
C SER A 197 -12.76 22.64 -5.67
N LYS A 198 -13.25 21.40 -5.75
CA LYS A 198 -13.31 20.56 -6.97
C LYS A 198 -11.93 20.37 -7.65
N VAL A 199 -10.85 20.69 -6.97
CA VAL A 199 -9.49 20.50 -7.48
C VAL A 199 -8.96 19.18 -6.92
N LYS A 200 -8.67 18.25 -7.82
CA LYS A 200 -8.04 16.97 -7.45
C LYS A 200 -6.52 17.19 -7.34
N PRO A 201 -5.85 16.70 -6.28
CA PRO A 201 -4.40 16.69 -6.24
C PRO A 201 -3.84 15.81 -7.37
N GLU A 202 -2.70 16.20 -7.92
CA GLU A 202 -1.97 15.35 -8.86
C GLU A 202 -1.39 14.15 -8.12
N VAL A 203 -1.54 12.96 -8.69
CA VAL A 203 -1.09 11.69 -8.09
C VAL A 203 0.11 11.16 -8.86
N HIS A 204 1.19 10.91 -8.15
CA HIS A 204 2.37 10.31 -8.72
C HIS A 204 2.41 8.80 -8.47
N VAL A 205 2.80 8.04 -9.50
CA VAL A 205 2.95 6.58 -9.45
C VAL A 205 4.40 6.21 -9.71
N TYR A 206 4.99 5.49 -8.78
CA TYR A 206 6.38 5.00 -8.86
C TYR A 206 6.37 3.48 -9.00
N SER A 207 7.24 2.95 -9.84
CA SER A 207 7.37 1.49 -10.01
C SER A 207 8.81 1.10 -10.31
N ASP A 208 9.14 -0.17 -10.10
CA ASP A 208 10.40 -0.76 -10.58
C ASP A 208 10.47 -0.70 -12.11
N LYS A 209 11.70 -0.54 -12.65
CA LYS A 209 11.99 -0.51 -14.10
C LYS A 209 11.88 -1.88 -14.73
#